data_d23a302edb4bae6ac8ad6b52b2b8f66f
#
_entry.id   d23a302edb4bae6ac8ad6b52b2b8f66f
#
_cell.length_a   1.000
_cell.length_b   1.000
_cell.length_c   1.000
_cell.angle_alpha   90.00
_cell.angle_beta   90.00
_cell.angle_gamma   90.00
#
_symmetry.space_group_name_H-M   'P 1'
#
loop_
_entity.id
_entity.type
_entity.pdbx_description
1 polymer ?
#
loop_
_entity_poly.entity_id
_entity_poly.type
_entity_poly.pdbx_seq_one_letter_code
_entity_poly.pdbx_strand_id
1 'polypeptide(L)'
;GIVSKEDAAPALYEALTVIQHRGQDAAGIATNEGEKFHVRKQLGLVREVFRQQHIVSLKGKIGIGHVRYPTAGGQNRELAQPMYSNSPFGISISHNGNLVNTKELTQELIFEDFRHINTNSDSEIILNVFAHELYKVNFPGTKPSAKEIFEAVSRTHLRLKGAYSVVIMICGVGIVGFRDPNGIRPLILGKKDNDLIGSDYM
;
A
#
# COMPACT_ATOMS: atom_id res chain seq x y z
N GLY A 1 -2.49 -6.24 4.44
CA GLY A 1 -3.79 -5.85 3.92
C GLY A 1 -4.86 -6.83 4.31
N ILE A 2 -6.09 -6.36 4.42
CA ILE A 2 -7.25 -7.18 4.83
C ILE A 2 -8.42 -6.90 3.89
N VAL A 3 -9.10 -7.97 3.48
CA VAL A 3 -10.43 -7.93 2.86
C VAL A 3 -11.37 -8.70 3.81
N SER A 4 -12.44 -8.05 4.29
CA SER A 4 -13.33 -8.64 5.28
C SER A 4 -14.81 -8.40 4.97
N LYS A 5 -15.70 -9.02 5.75
CA LYS A 5 -17.16 -8.78 5.67
C LYS A 5 -17.58 -7.53 6.42
N GLU A 6 -16.83 -7.17 7.43
CA GLU A 6 -17.01 -5.98 8.28
C GLU A 6 -15.98 -4.91 7.93
N ASP A 7 -16.03 -3.76 8.62
CA ASP A 7 -15.01 -2.72 8.48
C ASP A 7 -13.63 -3.30 8.79
N ALA A 8 -12.65 -3.09 7.89
CA ALA A 8 -11.31 -3.68 8.00
C ALA A 8 -10.43 -3.04 9.08
N ALA A 9 -10.74 -1.80 9.49
CA ALA A 9 -9.89 -1.04 10.39
C ALA A 9 -9.68 -1.67 11.76
N PRO A 10 -10.67 -2.29 12.45
CA PRO A 10 -10.43 -2.96 13.72
C PRO A 10 -9.42 -4.12 13.60
N ALA A 11 -9.60 -4.97 12.60
CA ALA A 11 -8.70 -6.10 12.36
C ALA A 11 -7.29 -5.65 11.96
N LEU A 12 -7.16 -4.56 11.18
CA LEU A 12 -5.88 -3.94 10.87
C LEU A 12 -5.20 -3.37 12.11
N TYR A 13 -5.94 -2.71 12.99
CA TYR A 13 -5.40 -2.20 14.25
C TYR A 13 -4.82 -3.32 15.11
N GLU A 14 -5.56 -4.42 15.28
CA GLU A 14 -5.10 -5.59 16.03
C GLU A 14 -3.85 -6.20 15.38
N ALA A 15 -3.89 -6.44 14.06
CA ALA A 15 -2.75 -6.99 13.33
C ALA A 15 -1.49 -6.10 13.43
N LEU A 16 -1.64 -4.79 13.28
CA LEU A 16 -0.51 -3.84 13.41
C LEU A 16 0.03 -3.79 14.84
N THR A 17 -0.84 -3.95 15.85
CA THR A 17 -0.43 -4.02 17.26
C THR A 17 0.43 -5.26 17.50
N VAL A 18 0.04 -6.41 16.96
CA VAL A 18 0.83 -7.66 17.06
C VAL A 18 2.20 -7.53 16.40
N ILE A 19 2.28 -6.88 15.23
CA ILE A 19 3.53 -6.70 14.50
C ILE A 19 4.26 -5.38 14.84
N GLN A 20 3.88 -4.68 15.91
CA GLN A 20 4.48 -3.40 16.31
C GLN A 20 6.01 -3.46 16.44
N HIS A 21 6.56 -4.61 16.82
CA HIS A 21 8.01 -4.84 16.91
C HIS A 21 8.72 -4.70 15.54
N ARG A 22 8.01 -4.74 14.43
CA ARG A 22 8.52 -4.54 13.07
C ARG A 22 8.73 -3.07 12.71
N GLY A 23 8.12 -2.14 13.47
CA GLY A 23 8.27 -0.72 13.25
C GLY A 23 7.64 0.09 14.37
N GLN A 24 8.36 1.08 14.90
CA GLN A 24 7.94 1.88 16.06
C GLN A 24 7.99 3.38 15.81
N ASP A 25 8.32 3.81 14.60
CA ASP A 25 8.48 5.21 14.21
C ASP A 25 7.16 5.86 13.78
N ALA A 26 6.39 5.14 13.01
CA ALA A 26 5.10 5.59 12.51
C ALA A 26 4.15 4.43 12.28
N ALA A 27 2.86 4.70 12.35
CA ALA A 27 1.80 3.76 12.01
C ALA A 27 0.76 4.41 11.10
N GLY A 28 0.17 3.62 10.20
CA GLY A 28 -0.88 4.10 9.32
C GLY A 28 -1.82 3.00 8.87
N ILE A 29 -3.08 3.39 8.65
CA ILE A 29 -4.13 2.56 8.07
C ILE A 29 -4.81 3.37 6.97
N ALA A 30 -5.06 2.72 5.84
CA ALA A 30 -5.95 3.20 4.80
C ALA A 30 -7.04 2.16 4.55
N THR A 31 -8.29 2.59 4.46
CA THR A 31 -9.44 1.74 4.12
C THR A 31 -10.17 2.28 2.91
N ASN A 32 -10.91 1.41 2.23
CA ASN A 32 -11.70 1.76 1.05
C ASN A 32 -13.18 1.45 1.27
N GLU A 33 -14.01 2.49 1.17
CA GLU A 33 -15.47 2.42 1.19
C GLU A 33 -15.99 2.83 -0.19
N GLY A 34 -16.33 1.84 -1.02
CA GLY A 34 -16.77 2.12 -2.40
C GLY A 34 -15.69 2.84 -3.21
N GLU A 35 -15.92 4.10 -3.54
CA GLU A 35 -14.98 4.94 -4.31
C GLU A 35 -14.23 5.96 -3.43
N LYS A 36 -14.26 5.77 -2.11
CA LYS A 36 -13.63 6.70 -1.17
C LYS A 36 -12.57 6.00 -0.32
N PHE A 37 -11.41 6.64 -0.21
CA PHE A 37 -10.40 6.28 0.78
C PHE A 37 -10.58 7.03 2.09
N HIS A 38 -10.38 6.32 3.20
CA HIS A 38 -10.18 6.88 4.51
C HIS A 38 -8.76 6.58 4.95
N VAL A 39 -7.98 7.58 5.28
CA VAL A 39 -6.56 7.42 5.62
C VAL A 39 -6.25 8.10 6.93
N ARG A 40 -5.59 7.39 7.83
CA ARG A 40 -4.95 7.95 9.00
C ARG A 40 -3.56 7.39 9.15
N LYS A 41 -2.57 8.26 9.27
CA LYS A 41 -1.17 7.92 9.52
C LYS A 41 -0.49 9.01 10.32
N GLN A 42 0.39 8.63 11.22
CA GLN A 42 1.10 9.55 12.11
C GLN A 42 2.39 8.90 12.61
N LEU A 43 3.30 9.73 13.12
CA LEU A 43 4.42 9.27 13.93
C LEU A 43 3.91 8.71 15.25
N GLY A 44 4.58 7.67 15.76
CA GLY A 44 4.28 7.02 17.02
C GLY A 44 3.81 5.57 16.88
N LEU A 45 3.59 4.94 18.02
CA LEU A 45 3.12 3.55 18.10
C LEU A 45 1.65 3.45 17.68
N VAL A 46 1.22 2.25 17.26
CA VAL A 46 -0.17 1.98 16.84
C VAL A 46 -1.18 2.50 17.85
N ARG A 47 -1.00 2.21 19.14
CA ARG A 47 -1.89 2.66 20.22
C ARG A 47 -1.93 4.18 20.42
N GLU A 48 -0.89 4.88 20.01
CA GLU A 48 -0.80 6.36 20.11
C GLU A 48 -1.46 7.03 18.91
N VAL A 49 -1.26 6.45 17.72
CA VAL A 49 -1.81 6.96 16.46
C VAL A 49 -3.31 6.73 16.36
N PHE A 50 -3.79 5.57 16.84
CA PHE A 50 -5.18 5.16 16.69
C PHE A 50 -5.90 5.11 18.04
N ARG A 51 -6.86 6.01 18.19
CA ARG A 51 -7.87 5.97 19.24
C ARG A 51 -9.17 5.41 18.69
N GLN A 52 -10.10 4.99 19.54
CA GLN A 52 -11.39 4.41 19.13
C GLN A 52 -12.11 5.24 18.07
N GLN A 53 -12.20 6.55 18.26
CA GLN A 53 -12.84 7.45 17.27
C GLN A 53 -12.19 7.40 15.88
N HIS A 54 -10.87 7.17 15.81
CA HIS A 54 -10.15 7.07 14.54
C HIS A 54 -10.46 5.75 13.85
N ILE A 55 -10.53 4.65 14.59
CA ILE A 55 -10.89 3.34 14.04
C ILE A 55 -12.32 3.36 13.50
N VAL A 56 -13.26 3.94 14.23
CA VAL A 56 -14.66 4.08 13.78
C VAL A 56 -14.79 4.95 12.52
N SER A 57 -13.90 5.91 12.32
CA SER A 57 -13.91 6.79 11.13
C SER A 57 -13.30 6.16 9.87
N LEU A 58 -12.50 5.10 10.02
CA LEU A 58 -11.88 4.36 8.92
C LEU A 58 -12.84 3.30 8.37
N LYS A 59 -13.85 3.75 7.65
CA LYS A 59 -14.89 2.90 7.06
C LYS A 59 -14.39 2.10 5.88
N GLY A 60 -15.01 0.94 5.64
CA GLY A 60 -14.77 0.10 4.48
C GLY A 60 -14.20 -1.28 4.82
N LYS A 61 -14.57 -2.23 3.97
CA LYS A 61 -14.28 -3.66 4.15
C LYS A 61 -12.93 -4.09 3.63
N ILE A 62 -12.24 -3.19 2.96
CA ILE A 62 -10.92 -3.40 2.37
C ILE A 62 -9.98 -2.38 2.98
N GLY A 63 -8.80 -2.81 3.40
CA GLY A 63 -7.83 -1.90 3.97
C GLY A 63 -6.40 -2.44 3.95
N ILE A 64 -5.45 -1.53 4.03
CA ILE A 64 -4.03 -1.81 4.19
C ILE A 64 -3.48 -1.03 5.36
N GLY A 65 -2.46 -1.58 6.02
CA GLY A 65 -1.83 -0.94 7.16
C GLY A 65 -0.31 -1.12 7.15
N HIS A 66 0.38 -0.25 7.86
CA HIS A 66 1.83 -0.29 7.96
C HIS A 66 2.32 0.21 9.32
N VAL A 67 3.35 -0.43 9.85
CA VAL A 67 4.20 0.08 10.94
C VAL A 67 5.60 0.30 10.37
N ARG A 68 6.12 1.53 10.52
CA ARG A 68 7.38 1.95 9.92
C ARG A 68 8.53 1.81 10.92
N TYR A 69 9.63 1.23 10.46
CA TYR A 69 10.91 1.31 11.12
C TYR A 69 11.67 2.55 10.61
N PRO A 70 12.33 3.35 11.46
CA PRO A 70 13.07 4.51 11.00
C PRO A 70 14.22 4.09 10.07
N THR A 71 14.27 4.67 8.90
CA THR A 71 15.36 4.51 7.93
C THR A 71 16.23 5.78 7.94
N ALA A 72 17.34 5.77 7.19
CA ALA A 72 18.30 6.87 7.13
C ALA A 72 17.72 8.26 6.78
N GLY A 73 16.46 8.35 6.37
CA GLY A 73 15.75 9.61 6.07
C GLY A 73 15.18 10.37 7.28
N GLY A 74 15.39 9.89 8.51
CA GLY A 74 14.90 10.54 9.72
C GLY A 74 13.41 10.32 10.02
N GLN A 75 12.93 10.95 11.09
CA GLN A 75 11.52 10.93 11.50
C GLN A 75 10.76 12.04 10.75
N ASN A 76 10.10 11.67 9.64
CA ASN A 76 9.24 12.58 8.90
C ASN A 76 7.86 11.95 8.70
N ARG A 77 6.81 12.70 9.06
CA ARG A 77 5.42 12.29 8.89
C ARG A 77 5.08 11.96 7.42
N GLU A 78 5.70 12.64 6.48
CA GLU A 78 5.47 12.43 5.05
C GLU A 78 5.89 11.03 4.59
N LEU A 79 6.86 10.43 5.28
CA LEU A 79 7.35 9.07 5.02
C LEU A 79 6.48 7.98 5.65
N ALA A 80 5.49 8.35 6.48
CA ALA A 80 4.56 7.38 7.05
C ALA A 80 3.69 6.77 5.95
N GLN A 81 3.53 5.45 6.02
CA GLN A 81 2.70 4.68 5.09
C GLN A 81 1.36 4.32 5.77
N PRO A 82 0.31 4.01 4.99
CA PRO A 82 0.27 3.91 3.53
C PRO A 82 0.44 5.26 2.81
N MET A 83 1.11 5.23 1.65
CA MET A 83 1.18 6.38 0.74
C MET A 83 0.02 6.32 -0.25
N TYR A 84 -0.33 7.47 -0.87
CA TYR A 84 -1.49 7.60 -1.74
C TYR A 84 -1.14 8.37 -3.01
N SER A 85 -1.68 7.91 -4.14
CA SER A 85 -1.72 8.62 -5.41
C SER A 85 -3.16 8.66 -5.92
N ASN A 86 -3.61 9.80 -6.41
CA ASN A 86 -4.98 9.98 -6.90
C ASN A 86 -5.20 9.50 -8.34
N SER A 87 -4.15 9.30 -9.10
CA SER A 87 -4.22 8.93 -10.51
C SER A 87 -3.49 7.60 -10.78
N PRO A 88 -4.07 6.70 -11.62
CA PRO A 88 -5.31 6.87 -12.40
C PRO A 88 -6.61 6.60 -11.61
N PHE A 89 -6.60 5.85 -10.50
CA PHE A 89 -7.81 5.35 -9.82
C PHE A 89 -7.86 5.61 -8.31
N GLY A 90 -7.00 6.41 -7.76
CA GLY A 90 -6.78 6.37 -6.33
C GLY A 90 -6.13 5.04 -5.91
N ILE A 91 -4.86 5.12 -5.59
CA ILE A 91 -4.03 3.95 -5.27
C ILE A 91 -3.34 4.23 -3.94
N SER A 92 -3.38 3.26 -3.04
CA SER A 92 -2.65 3.34 -1.78
C SER A 92 -1.70 2.17 -1.63
N ILE A 93 -0.49 2.41 -1.10
CA ILE A 93 0.59 1.42 -1.00
C ILE A 93 1.13 1.29 0.42
N SER A 94 1.40 0.06 0.80
CA SER A 94 2.29 -0.31 1.90
C SER A 94 3.45 -1.15 1.35
N HIS A 95 4.68 -0.76 1.66
CA HIS A 95 5.90 -1.33 1.13
C HIS A 95 6.90 -1.65 2.23
N ASN A 96 7.56 -2.79 2.10
CA ASN A 96 8.70 -3.18 2.92
C ASN A 96 9.84 -3.62 2.00
N GLY A 97 10.96 -2.95 2.08
CA GLY A 97 12.11 -3.25 1.25
C GLY A 97 12.97 -2.03 0.97
N ASN A 98 13.77 -2.14 -0.10
CA ASN A 98 14.62 -1.05 -0.56
C ASN A 98 14.91 -1.22 -2.06
N LEU A 99 14.84 -0.11 -2.80
CA LEU A 99 15.27 -0.02 -4.20
C LEU A 99 16.71 0.49 -4.29
N VAL A 100 17.43 0.00 -5.28
CA VAL A 100 18.81 0.44 -5.53
C VAL A 100 18.91 1.43 -6.69
N ASN A 101 17.85 1.59 -7.50
CA ASN A 101 17.81 2.50 -8.65
C ASN A 101 16.84 3.68 -8.47
N THR A 102 16.65 4.15 -7.24
CA THR A 102 15.71 5.23 -6.92
C THR A 102 15.98 6.53 -7.68
N LYS A 103 17.27 6.88 -7.86
CA LYS A 103 17.67 8.11 -8.55
C LYS A 103 17.28 8.09 -10.03
N GLU A 104 17.55 6.98 -10.70
CA GLU A 104 17.19 6.76 -12.10
C GLU A 104 15.67 6.85 -12.27
N LEU A 105 14.92 6.11 -11.46
CA LEU A 105 13.46 6.08 -11.51
C LEU A 105 12.83 7.45 -11.20
N THR A 106 13.42 8.21 -10.28
CA THR A 106 12.93 9.57 -10.00
C THR A 106 13.04 10.48 -11.22
N GLN A 107 14.16 10.38 -11.97
CA GLN A 107 14.34 11.14 -13.20
C GLN A 107 13.33 10.70 -14.28
N GLU A 108 13.18 9.41 -14.52
CA GLU A 108 12.18 8.87 -15.45
C GLU A 108 10.77 9.34 -15.09
N LEU A 109 10.36 9.21 -13.81
CA LEU A 109 9.04 9.61 -13.34
C LEU A 109 8.77 11.10 -13.59
N ILE A 110 9.74 11.96 -13.32
CA ILE A 110 9.56 13.41 -13.49
C ILE A 110 9.59 13.82 -14.97
N PHE A 111 10.55 13.35 -15.75
CA PHE A 111 10.80 13.89 -17.09
C PHE A 111 10.11 13.10 -18.21
N GLU A 112 9.84 11.81 -18.02
CA GLU A 112 9.22 10.96 -19.03
C GLU A 112 7.77 10.60 -18.69
N ASP A 113 7.50 10.27 -17.42
CA ASP A 113 6.18 9.85 -16.95
C ASP A 113 5.31 11.03 -16.47
N PHE A 114 5.89 12.24 -16.36
CA PHE A 114 5.24 13.46 -15.87
C PHE A 114 4.57 13.31 -14.50
N ARG A 115 5.28 12.60 -13.59
CA ARG A 115 4.84 12.36 -12.21
C ARG A 115 5.61 13.24 -11.24
N HIS A 116 4.89 13.94 -10.38
CA HIS A 116 5.49 14.67 -9.27
C HIS A 116 5.88 13.71 -8.15
N ILE A 117 7.11 13.84 -7.64
CA ILE A 117 7.64 13.09 -6.49
C ILE A 117 7.84 14.08 -5.36
N ASN A 118 7.20 13.82 -4.23
CA ASN A 118 7.18 14.71 -3.08
C ASN A 118 8.22 14.37 -2.01
N THR A 119 8.63 13.10 -1.94
CA THR A 119 9.59 12.61 -0.94
C THR A 119 10.75 11.87 -1.59
N ASN A 120 11.74 11.51 -0.80
CA ASN A 120 12.84 10.63 -1.22
C ASN A 120 12.56 9.15 -0.92
N SER A 121 11.31 8.80 -0.62
CA SER A 121 10.93 7.42 -0.28
C SER A 121 10.82 6.55 -1.53
N ASP A 122 11.46 5.38 -1.48
CA ASP A 122 11.30 4.34 -2.49
C ASP A 122 9.84 3.84 -2.58
N SER A 123 9.07 3.91 -1.50
CA SER A 123 7.64 3.59 -1.51
C SER A 123 6.83 4.53 -2.42
N GLU A 124 7.14 5.83 -2.43
CA GLU A 124 6.50 6.78 -3.33
C GLU A 124 6.90 6.54 -4.79
N ILE A 125 8.15 6.15 -5.03
CA ILE A 125 8.64 5.80 -6.35
C ILE A 125 7.92 4.56 -6.86
N ILE A 126 7.84 3.47 -6.07
CA ILE A 126 7.11 2.25 -6.44
C ILE A 126 5.64 2.56 -6.76
N LEU A 127 4.98 3.37 -5.91
CA LEU A 127 3.60 3.78 -6.11
C LEU A 127 3.40 4.48 -7.46
N ASN A 128 4.28 5.43 -7.78
CA ASN A 128 4.16 6.21 -9.02
C ASN A 128 4.54 5.39 -10.26
N VAL A 129 5.53 4.50 -10.19
CA VAL A 129 5.84 3.55 -11.27
C VAL A 129 4.65 2.66 -11.54
N PHE A 130 4.09 2.01 -10.50
CA PHE A 130 2.92 1.15 -10.67
C PHE A 130 1.69 1.92 -11.23
N ALA A 131 1.43 3.11 -10.70
CA ALA A 131 0.33 3.96 -11.16
C ALA A 131 0.47 4.36 -12.64
N HIS A 132 1.71 4.63 -13.08
CA HIS A 132 1.99 4.94 -14.48
C HIS A 132 1.83 3.72 -15.39
N GLU A 133 2.36 2.56 -14.97
CA GLU A 133 2.21 1.33 -15.75
C GLU A 133 0.74 0.88 -15.81
N LEU A 134 -0.02 1.05 -14.74
CA LEU A 134 -1.46 0.77 -14.74
C LEU A 134 -2.22 1.69 -15.71
N TYR A 135 -1.87 2.98 -15.74
CA TYR A 135 -2.44 3.94 -16.70
C TYR A 135 -2.18 3.53 -18.16
N LYS A 136 -0.98 3.01 -18.46
CA LYS A 136 -0.61 2.56 -19.82
C LYS A 136 -1.40 1.36 -20.33
N VAL A 137 -1.75 0.44 -19.43
CA VAL A 137 -2.39 -0.83 -19.80
C VAL A 137 -3.91 -0.81 -19.67
N ASN A 138 -4.45 0.11 -18.90
CA ASN A 138 -5.89 0.19 -18.67
C ASN A 138 -6.61 1.00 -19.76
N PHE A 139 -7.77 0.53 -20.16
CA PHE A 139 -8.61 1.28 -21.09
C PHE A 139 -9.22 2.52 -20.40
N PRO A 140 -9.09 3.72 -20.97
CA PRO A 140 -9.59 4.95 -20.37
C PRO A 140 -11.08 4.89 -19.98
N GLY A 141 -11.38 5.31 -18.75
CA GLY A 141 -12.75 5.36 -18.24
C GLY A 141 -13.31 4.05 -17.70
N THR A 142 -12.54 2.97 -17.69
CA THR A 142 -12.93 1.68 -17.10
C THR A 142 -12.13 1.35 -15.85
N LYS A 143 -12.75 0.62 -14.91
CA LYS A 143 -12.00 0.04 -13.78
C LYS A 143 -11.07 -1.05 -14.28
N PRO A 144 -9.83 -1.13 -13.77
CA PRO A 144 -8.87 -2.11 -14.25
C PRO A 144 -9.32 -3.53 -13.90
N SER A 145 -9.21 -4.42 -14.88
CA SER A 145 -9.38 -5.85 -14.71
C SER A 145 -8.17 -6.48 -14.00
N ALA A 146 -8.34 -7.68 -13.46
CA ALA A 146 -7.23 -8.43 -12.87
C ALA A 146 -6.06 -8.64 -13.86
N LYS A 147 -6.37 -8.87 -15.15
CA LYS A 147 -5.36 -9.03 -16.20
C LYS A 147 -4.52 -7.76 -16.38
N GLU A 148 -5.16 -6.59 -16.46
CA GLU A 148 -4.47 -5.30 -16.58
C GLU A 148 -3.63 -4.99 -15.34
N ILE A 149 -4.14 -5.31 -14.14
CA ILE A 149 -3.39 -5.13 -12.89
C ILE A 149 -2.13 -6.01 -12.89
N PHE A 150 -2.23 -7.29 -13.27
CA PHE A 150 -1.06 -8.19 -13.34
C PHE A 150 -0.08 -7.78 -14.44
N GLU A 151 -0.56 -7.25 -15.55
CA GLU A 151 0.31 -6.69 -16.57
C GLU A 151 1.04 -5.44 -16.06
N ALA A 152 0.35 -4.54 -15.37
CA ALA A 152 0.97 -3.37 -14.71
C ALA A 152 2.04 -3.80 -13.69
N VAL A 153 1.78 -4.84 -12.88
CA VAL A 153 2.77 -5.42 -11.97
C VAL A 153 3.98 -5.96 -12.73
N SER A 154 3.76 -6.71 -13.81
CA SER A 154 4.86 -7.25 -14.63
C SER A 154 5.74 -6.14 -15.22
N ARG A 155 5.14 -5.08 -15.73
CA ARG A 155 5.85 -3.90 -16.24
C ARG A 155 6.59 -3.14 -15.13
N THR A 156 5.98 -3.04 -13.96
CA THR A 156 6.60 -2.47 -12.77
C THR A 156 7.87 -3.24 -12.39
N HIS A 157 7.84 -4.57 -12.40
CA HIS A 157 9.02 -5.41 -12.13
C HIS A 157 10.19 -5.16 -13.10
N LEU A 158 9.92 -4.82 -14.35
CA LEU A 158 10.99 -4.52 -15.33
C LEU A 158 11.74 -3.22 -14.99
N ARG A 159 11.10 -2.30 -14.29
CA ARG A 159 11.69 -1.00 -13.91
C ARG A 159 12.37 -1.04 -12.55
N LEU A 160 11.81 -1.77 -11.58
CA LEU A 160 12.29 -1.79 -10.20
C LEU A 160 13.50 -2.70 -10.03
N LYS A 161 14.57 -2.20 -9.40
CA LYS A 161 15.73 -2.97 -8.99
C LYS A 161 15.87 -2.91 -7.47
N GLY A 162 15.85 -4.07 -6.81
CA GLY A 162 15.99 -4.16 -5.37
C GLY A 162 15.19 -5.30 -4.75
N ALA A 163 15.06 -5.28 -3.44
CA ALA A 163 14.30 -6.26 -2.67
C ALA A 163 13.07 -5.57 -2.09
N TYR A 164 11.88 -6.02 -2.45
CA TYR A 164 10.62 -5.39 -2.02
C TYR A 164 9.48 -6.37 -1.87
N SER A 165 8.61 -6.07 -0.94
CA SER A 165 7.28 -6.68 -0.78
C SER A 165 6.26 -5.55 -0.68
N VAL A 166 5.21 -5.62 -1.46
CA VAL A 166 4.27 -4.52 -1.70
C VAL A 166 2.86 -5.02 -1.55
N VAL A 167 2.04 -4.24 -0.88
CA VAL A 167 0.58 -4.39 -0.86
C VAL A 167 -0.02 -3.08 -1.35
N ILE A 168 -0.77 -3.15 -2.43
CA ILE A 168 -1.47 -2.02 -3.04
C ILE A 168 -2.97 -2.22 -2.90
N MET A 169 -3.68 -1.15 -2.54
CA MET A 169 -5.13 -1.07 -2.58
C MET A 169 -5.54 -0.09 -3.68
N ILE A 170 -6.38 -0.56 -4.62
CA ILE A 170 -6.92 0.23 -5.74
C ILE A 170 -8.39 0.53 -5.43
N CYS A 171 -8.76 1.80 -5.47
CA CYS A 171 -10.08 2.28 -5.10
C CYS A 171 -11.19 1.62 -5.92
N GLY A 172 -12.18 1.05 -5.22
CA GLY A 172 -13.31 0.38 -5.86
C GLY A 172 -12.98 -0.92 -6.62
N VAL A 173 -11.74 -1.43 -6.46
CA VAL A 173 -11.27 -2.66 -7.13
C VAL A 173 -10.88 -3.72 -6.10
N GLY A 174 -9.87 -3.45 -5.26
CA GLY A 174 -9.41 -4.44 -4.29
C GLY A 174 -7.95 -4.25 -3.88
N ILE A 175 -7.35 -5.35 -3.40
CA ILE A 175 -5.94 -5.40 -2.98
C ILE A 175 -5.16 -6.30 -3.94
N VAL A 176 -3.95 -5.87 -4.27
CA VAL A 176 -2.94 -6.67 -4.95
C VAL A 176 -1.68 -6.71 -4.12
N GLY A 177 -1.11 -7.90 -3.96
CA GLY A 177 0.19 -8.09 -3.32
C GLY A 177 1.20 -8.63 -4.32
N PHE A 178 2.41 -8.09 -4.31
CA PHE A 178 3.53 -8.61 -5.11
C PHE A 178 4.86 -8.38 -4.40
N ARG A 179 5.88 -9.12 -4.79
CA ARG A 179 7.23 -9.01 -4.25
C ARG A 179 8.28 -9.03 -5.37
N ASP A 180 9.50 -8.69 -5.03
CA ASP A 180 10.60 -8.72 -5.97
C ASP A 180 10.72 -10.09 -6.68
N PRO A 181 11.14 -10.11 -7.96
CA PRO A 181 11.21 -11.34 -8.76
C PRO A 181 12.12 -12.43 -8.17
N ASN A 182 13.10 -12.03 -7.36
CA ASN A 182 14.03 -12.96 -6.70
C ASN A 182 13.46 -13.52 -5.37
N GLY A 183 12.33 -12.99 -4.91
CA GLY A 183 11.67 -13.45 -3.68
C GLY A 183 12.46 -13.15 -2.40
N ILE A 184 13.31 -12.11 -2.40
CA ILE A 184 14.14 -11.73 -1.26
C ILE A 184 13.27 -11.28 -0.08
N ARG A 185 12.24 -10.47 -0.35
CA ARG A 185 11.26 -10.09 0.67
C ARG A 185 10.10 -11.07 0.70
N PRO A 186 9.65 -11.51 1.91
CA PRO A 186 8.52 -12.41 2.02
C PRO A 186 7.20 -11.70 1.74
N LEU A 187 6.25 -12.43 1.17
CA LEU A 187 4.84 -12.07 1.08
C LEU A 187 4.03 -13.32 1.41
N ILE A 188 3.05 -13.19 2.30
CA ILE A 188 2.21 -14.29 2.76
C ILE A 188 0.76 -13.91 2.53
N LEU A 189 -0.02 -14.83 1.97
CA LEU A 189 -1.46 -14.75 1.88
C LEU A 189 -2.07 -15.73 2.89
N GLY A 190 -2.95 -15.22 3.73
CA GLY A 190 -3.71 -16.00 4.69
C GLY A 190 -5.21 -15.91 4.39
N LYS A 191 -5.94 -16.95 4.79
CA LYS A 191 -7.40 -17.00 4.77
C LYS A 191 -7.88 -17.49 6.12
N LYS A 192 -8.86 -16.79 6.68
CA LYS A 192 -9.55 -17.22 7.88
C LYS A 192 -10.90 -17.84 7.49
N ASP A 193 -11.06 -19.11 7.74
CA ASP A 193 -12.35 -19.79 7.61
C ASP A 193 -13.17 -19.57 8.89
N ASN A 194 -14.35 -18.99 8.71
CA ASN A 194 -15.31 -18.84 9.80
C ASN A 194 -16.36 -19.93 9.61
N ASP A 195 -16.43 -20.89 10.51
CA ASP A 195 -17.33 -22.06 10.44
C ASP A 195 -18.82 -21.70 10.34
N LEU A 196 -19.19 -20.45 10.60
CA LEU A 196 -20.55 -19.98 10.60
C LEU A 196 -20.91 -19.00 9.45
N ILE A 197 -19.96 -18.39 8.76
CA ILE A 197 -20.25 -17.25 7.83
C ILE A 197 -19.39 -17.25 6.56
N GLY A 198 -18.57 -18.27 6.30
CA GLY A 198 -17.65 -18.31 5.15
C GLY A 198 -16.27 -17.70 5.45
N SER A 199 -15.44 -17.55 4.45
CA SER A 199 -14.02 -17.24 4.58
C SER A 199 -13.71 -15.75 4.51
N ASP A 200 -12.86 -15.27 5.43
CA ASP A 200 -12.22 -13.96 5.37
C ASP A 200 -10.79 -14.10 4.84
N TYR A 201 -10.36 -13.18 3.99
CA TYR A 201 -9.00 -13.13 3.47
C TYR A 201 -8.18 -12.08 4.21
N MET A 202 -6.98 -12.45 4.61
CA MET A 202 -5.99 -11.55 5.21
C MET A 202 -4.78 -11.37 4.32
#